data_d7e54ace8843b8c5ef8b09a947988099
#
_entry.id   d7e54ace8843b8c5ef8b09a947988099
#
_cell.length_a   1.000
_cell.length_b   1.000
_cell.length_c   1.000
_cell.angle_alpha   90.00
_cell.angle_beta   90.00
_cell.angle_gamma   90.00
#
_symmetry.space_group_name_H-M   'P 1'
#
loop_
_entity.id
_entity.type
_entity.pdbx_description
1 polymer ?
#
loop_
_entity_poly.entity_id
_entity_poly.type
_entity_poly.pdbx_seq_one_letter_code
_entity_poly.pdbx_strand_id
1 'polypeptide(L)'
;MSLEQPDETPGLDAEFDPDSSADQPEGPLRSLIGRIEHEMAALQFDGFSQSNALDLGLLLVELGTEQNLPIAIDIRRGAHVLFHVSLPGATADNEIWVERKSRTAEQYAEPSLLVGLRGRLGGGRIEDNVWFDQSRYAAHGGAFPLYVKGTGPVATVTVSGLPQKADHDLVVEALTMFKGNP
;
A
#
# COMPACT_ATOMS: atom_id res chain seq x y z
N MET A 1 4.34 43.85 -31.88
CA MET A 1 5.33 43.37 -30.91
C MET A 1 4.58 42.36 -30.03
N SER A 2 4.54 41.12 -30.51
CA SER A 2 3.85 40.01 -29.84
C SER A 2 4.79 39.47 -28.78
N LEU A 3 4.31 39.47 -27.53
CA LEU A 3 4.99 38.82 -26.41
C LEU A 3 4.67 37.31 -26.53
N GLU A 4 5.66 36.51 -26.88
CA GLU A 4 5.62 35.07 -26.71
C GLU A 4 5.45 34.76 -25.22
N GLN A 5 4.39 34.02 -24.87
CA GLN A 5 4.27 33.39 -23.57
C GLN A 5 5.28 32.25 -23.52
N PRO A 6 6.00 32.05 -22.38
CA PRO A 6 6.86 30.90 -22.25
C PRO A 6 6.00 29.62 -22.22
N ASP A 7 6.39 28.68 -23.06
CA ASP A 7 5.88 27.31 -23.08
C ASP A 7 6.18 26.66 -21.71
N GLU A 8 5.16 26.60 -20.83
CA GLU A 8 5.23 25.84 -19.60
C GLU A 8 5.15 24.35 -19.96
N THR A 9 6.28 23.78 -20.31
CA THR A 9 6.43 22.32 -20.34
C THR A 9 6.13 21.80 -18.93
N PRO A 10 5.11 20.94 -18.71
CA PRO A 10 4.86 20.37 -17.40
C PRO A 10 6.12 19.66 -16.89
N GLY A 11 6.59 20.05 -15.72
CA GLY A 11 7.83 19.53 -15.15
C GLY A 11 7.86 18.00 -15.15
N LEU A 12 8.99 17.46 -15.60
CA LEU A 12 9.29 16.02 -15.66
C LEU A 12 9.29 15.31 -14.29
N ASP A 13 9.01 16.04 -13.20
CA ASP A 13 9.09 15.61 -11.82
C ASP A 13 7.72 15.47 -11.11
N ALA A 14 6.59 15.56 -11.82
CA ALA A 14 5.28 15.40 -11.21
C ALA A 14 5.07 13.92 -10.83
N GLU A 15 5.01 13.64 -9.53
CA GLU A 15 4.70 12.30 -9.01
C GLU A 15 3.22 11.97 -9.26
N PHE A 16 2.91 10.71 -9.56
CA PHE A 16 1.52 10.26 -9.71
C PHE A 16 0.81 10.27 -8.37
N ASP A 17 -0.33 10.96 -8.30
CA ASP A 17 -1.20 10.99 -7.12
C ASP A 17 -2.37 10.00 -7.31
N PRO A 18 -2.36 8.85 -6.64
CA PRO A 18 -3.42 7.86 -6.76
C PRO A 18 -4.75 8.31 -6.11
N ASP A 19 -4.75 9.35 -5.25
CA ASP A 19 -5.95 9.89 -4.62
C ASP A 19 -6.61 10.98 -5.48
N SER A 20 -5.89 11.51 -6.48
CA SER A 20 -6.45 12.50 -7.42
C SER A 20 -7.45 11.88 -8.38
N SER A 21 -8.58 12.59 -8.57
CA SER A 21 -9.54 12.28 -9.64
C SER A 21 -9.22 12.96 -10.96
N ALA A 22 -8.20 13.83 -11.00
CA ALA A 22 -7.76 14.50 -12.21
C ALA A 22 -7.11 13.53 -13.19
N ASP A 23 -7.22 13.82 -14.48
CA ASP A 23 -6.48 13.10 -15.51
C ASP A 23 -4.98 13.39 -15.35
N GLN A 24 -4.18 12.33 -15.25
CA GLN A 24 -2.75 12.42 -15.00
C GLN A 24 -1.96 11.73 -16.11
N PRO A 25 -0.76 12.24 -16.43
CA PRO A 25 0.09 11.61 -17.45
C PRO A 25 0.42 10.15 -17.12
N GLU A 26 0.52 9.30 -18.12
CA GLU A 26 0.82 7.88 -17.96
C GLU A 26 2.26 7.62 -17.48
N GLY A 27 3.19 8.50 -17.78
CA GLY A 27 4.60 8.37 -17.37
C GLY A 27 4.80 8.25 -15.87
N PRO A 28 4.27 9.19 -15.03
CA PRO A 28 4.32 9.09 -13.57
C PRO A 28 3.62 7.85 -13.02
N LEU A 29 2.49 7.41 -13.61
CA LEU A 29 1.80 6.18 -13.25
C LEU A 29 2.71 4.95 -13.45
N ARG A 30 3.35 4.83 -14.62
CA ARG A 30 4.29 3.75 -14.91
C ARG A 30 5.51 3.77 -13.98
N SER A 31 6.00 4.95 -13.64
CA SER A 31 7.12 5.11 -12.69
C SER A 31 6.74 4.61 -11.30
N LEU A 32 5.55 4.94 -10.80
CA LEU A 32 5.06 4.47 -9.51
C LEU A 32 4.86 2.94 -9.51
N ILE A 33 4.28 2.36 -10.57
CA ILE A 33 4.16 0.92 -10.73
C ILE A 33 5.54 0.25 -10.66
N GLY A 34 6.52 0.73 -11.44
CA GLY A 34 7.88 0.18 -11.45
C GLY A 34 8.58 0.27 -10.09
N ARG A 35 8.34 1.36 -9.32
CA ARG A 35 8.83 1.49 -7.95
C ARG A 35 8.26 0.38 -7.05
N ILE A 36 6.95 0.16 -7.06
CA ILE A 36 6.30 -0.85 -6.21
C ILE A 36 6.74 -2.26 -6.61
N GLU A 37 6.90 -2.55 -7.89
CA GLU A 37 7.44 -3.83 -8.36
C GLU A 37 8.87 -4.07 -7.86
N HIS A 38 9.70 -3.03 -7.81
CA HIS A 38 11.04 -3.09 -7.22
C HIS A 38 10.99 -3.32 -5.70
N GLU A 39 10.09 -2.66 -4.98
CA GLU A 39 9.85 -2.88 -3.54
C GLU A 39 9.46 -4.33 -3.27
N MET A 40 8.54 -4.92 -4.04
CA MET A 40 8.17 -6.33 -3.93
C MET A 40 9.36 -7.26 -4.13
N ALA A 41 10.22 -6.98 -5.11
CA ALA A 41 11.41 -7.79 -5.37
C ALA A 41 12.46 -7.65 -4.25
N ALA A 42 12.60 -6.45 -3.69
CA ALA A 42 13.55 -6.16 -2.63
C ALA A 42 13.11 -6.69 -1.25
N LEU A 43 11.80 -6.69 -0.95
CA LEU A 43 11.23 -7.04 0.35
C LEU A 43 10.86 -8.54 0.43
N GLN A 44 11.82 -9.40 0.09
CA GLN A 44 11.72 -10.85 0.26
C GLN A 44 12.44 -11.27 1.55
N PHE A 45 11.77 -12.05 2.41
CA PHE A 45 12.28 -12.54 3.69
C PHE A 45 12.76 -13.99 3.59
N ASP A 46 13.63 -14.43 4.50
CA ASP A 46 14.04 -15.85 4.59
C ASP A 46 13.02 -16.70 5.36
N GLY A 47 12.19 -16.05 6.18
CA GLY A 47 11.08 -16.63 6.93
C GLY A 47 10.24 -15.55 7.58
N PHE A 48 9.04 -15.89 8.01
CA PHE A 48 8.16 -14.97 8.74
C PHE A 48 7.34 -15.74 9.79
N SER A 49 7.69 -15.57 11.05
CA SER A 49 7.08 -16.20 12.21
C SER A 49 6.05 -15.29 12.89
N GLN A 50 5.36 -15.80 13.91
CA GLN A 50 4.50 -14.99 14.76
C GLN A 50 5.29 -13.95 15.59
N SER A 51 6.53 -14.28 16.00
CA SER A 51 7.40 -13.29 16.65
C SER A 51 7.76 -12.16 15.69
N ASN A 52 8.06 -12.47 14.44
CA ASN A 52 8.32 -11.44 13.42
C ASN A 52 7.08 -10.56 13.20
N ALA A 53 5.87 -11.11 13.25
CA ALA A 53 4.64 -10.32 13.15
C ALA A 53 4.48 -9.36 14.35
N LEU A 54 4.81 -9.80 15.55
CA LEU A 54 4.81 -8.95 16.74
C LEU A 54 5.83 -7.81 16.61
N ASP A 55 7.06 -8.13 16.24
CA ASP A 55 8.15 -7.15 16.12
C ASP A 55 7.85 -6.11 15.03
N LEU A 56 7.37 -6.55 13.86
CA LEU A 56 6.95 -5.65 12.77
C LEU A 56 5.74 -4.78 13.21
N GLY A 57 4.78 -5.36 13.90
CA GLY A 57 3.63 -4.63 14.41
C GLY A 57 4.01 -3.55 15.40
N LEU A 58 4.92 -3.84 16.34
CA LEU A 58 5.44 -2.87 17.30
C LEU A 58 6.25 -1.76 16.61
N LEU A 59 7.03 -2.08 15.59
CA LEU A 59 7.74 -1.08 14.79
C LEU A 59 6.76 -0.12 14.10
N LEU A 60 5.67 -0.62 13.52
CA LEU A 60 4.62 0.22 12.93
C LEU A 60 3.91 1.09 13.98
N VAL A 61 3.70 0.58 15.20
CA VAL A 61 3.17 1.37 16.33
C VAL A 61 4.12 2.50 16.69
N GLU A 62 5.42 2.22 16.77
CA GLU A 62 6.45 3.24 17.04
C GLU A 62 6.42 4.35 15.99
N LEU A 63 6.53 4.01 14.70
CA LEU A 63 6.47 4.96 13.59
C LEU A 63 5.17 5.77 13.58
N GLY A 64 4.02 5.12 13.77
CA GLY A 64 2.72 5.78 13.80
C GLY A 64 2.56 6.71 15.00
N THR A 65 3.09 6.33 16.17
CA THR A 65 3.01 7.13 17.40
C THR A 65 3.92 8.35 17.33
N GLU A 66 5.15 8.20 16.85
CA GLU A 66 6.10 9.31 16.69
C GLU A 66 5.56 10.40 15.77
N GLN A 67 4.87 10.01 14.73
CA GLN A 67 4.28 10.92 13.75
C GLN A 67 2.83 11.33 14.08
N ASN A 68 2.26 10.84 15.20
CA ASN A 68 0.86 11.06 15.60
C ASN A 68 -0.16 10.68 14.51
N LEU A 69 0.05 9.56 13.84
CA LEU A 69 -0.79 9.10 12.73
C LEU A 69 -2.06 8.40 13.24
N PRO A 70 -3.26 8.80 12.73
CA PRO A 70 -4.53 8.21 13.13
C PRO A 70 -4.83 6.92 12.34
N ILE A 71 -4.02 5.87 12.53
CA ILE A 71 -4.03 4.67 11.70
C ILE A 71 -4.45 3.42 12.46
N ALA A 72 -5.09 2.49 11.75
CA ALA A 72 -5.22 1.09 12.14
C ALA A 72 -4.11 0.27 11.46
N ILE A 73 -3.52 -0.65 12.20
CA ILE A 73 -2.42 -1.54 11.78
C ILE A 73 -2.89 -2.98 11.97
N ASP A 74 -2.68 -3.82 10.96
CA ASP A 74 -3.06 -5.22 10.99
C ASP A 74 -2.00 -6.09 10.31
N ILE A 75 -1.70 -7.25 10.90
CA ILE A 75 -0.89 -8.30 10.27
C ILE A 75 -1.64 -9.60 10.41
N ARG A 76 -1.92 -10.25 9.29
CA ARG A 76 -2.72 -11.48 9.28
C ARG A 76 -2.19 -12.54 8.32
N ARG A 77 -2.57 -13.76 8.58
CA ARG A 77 -2.36 -14.93 7.72
C ARG A 77 -3.74 -15.50 7.39
N GLY A 78 -4.32 -15.06 6.29
CA GLY A 78 -5.72 -15.31 5.99
C GLY A 78 -6.62 -14.78 7.11
N ALA A 79 -7.48 -15.63 7.69
CA ALA A 79 -8.36 -15.26 8.80
C ALA A 79 -7.64 -15.15 10.17
N HIS A 80 -6.39 -15.60 10.27
CA HIS A 80 -5.63 -15.58 11.52
C HIS A 80 -4.94 -14.24 11.71
N VAL A 81 -5.47 -13.39 12.59
CA VAL A 81 -4.85 -12.13 12.99
C VAL A 81 -3.64 -12.43 13.88
N LEU A 82 -2.46 -11.97 13.47
CA LEU A 82 -1.20 -12.13 14.20
C LEU A 82 -0.89 -10.89 15.05
N PHE A 83 -1.26 -9.71 14.56
CA PHE A 83 -1.13 -8.43 15.24
C PHE A 83 -2.25 -7.50 14.79
N HIS A 84 -2.80 -6.72 15.71
CA HIS A 84 -3.78 -5.70 15.38
C HIS A 84 -3.79 -4.60 16.42
N VAL A 85 -3.85 -3.33 15.98
CA VAL A 85 -4.00 -2.17 16.85
C VAL A 85 -4.59 -0.98 16.10
N SER A 86 -5.44 -0.21 16.77
CA SER A 86 -5.88 1.12 16.31
C SER A 86 -5.18 2.18 17.15
N LEU A 87 -4.42 3.08 16.51
CA LEU A 87 -3.78 4.21 17.18
C LEU A 87 -4.80 5.33 17.45
N PRO A 88 -4.48 6.26 18.38
CA PRO A 88 -5.37 7.39 18.67
C PRO A 88 -5.77 8.17 17.41
N GLY A 89 -7.07 8.39 17.23
CA GLY A 89 -7.63 9.04 16.05
C GLY A 89 -8.07 8.11 14.94
N ALA A 90 -7.67 6.83 14.95
CA ALA A 90 -8.22 5.83 14.04
C ALA A 90 -9.72 5.60 14.35
N THR A 91 -10.48 5.25 13.32
CA THR A 91 -11.94 5.08 13.40
C THR A 91 -12.36 3.65 13.02
N ALA A 92 -13.60 3.29 13.32
CA ALA A 92 -14.17 2.01 12.91
C ALA A 92 -14.20 1.83 11.37
N ASP A 93 -14.22 2.92 10.60
CA ASP A 93 -14.13 2.87 9.14
C ASP A 93 -12.74 2.36 8.68
N ASN A 94 -11.68 2.73 9.39
CA ASN A 94 -10.34 2.23 9.09
C ASN A 94 -10.24 0.70 9.19
N GLU A 95 -11.00 0.09 10.12
CA GLU A 95 -11.07 -1.37 10.26
C GLU A 95 -11.69 -2.04 9.02
N ILE A 96 -12.75 -1.44 8.48
CA ILE A 96 -13.38 -1.92 7.25
C ILE A 96 -12.40 -1.81 6.08
N TRP A 97 -11.65 -0.73 6.00
CA TRP A 97 -10.62 -0.55 4.97
C TRP A 97 -9.47 -1.55 5.12
N VAL A 98 -8.99 -1.79 6.34
CA VAL A 98 -7.97 -2.82 6.62
C VAL A 98 -8.40 -4.16 6.04
N GLU A 99 -9.62 -4.62 6.35
CA GLU A 99 -10.09 -5.91 5.85
C GLU A 99 -10.21 -5.97 4.32
N ARG A 100 -10.72 -4.92 3.71
CA ARG A 100 -10.92 -4.86 2.26
C ARG A 100 -9.59 -4.82 1.51
N LYS A 101 -8.63 -4.01 1.98
CA LYS A 101 -7.27 -3.92 1.41
C LYS A 101 -6.52 -5.23 1.58
N SER A 102 -6.57 -5.85 2.78
CA SER A 102 -5.93 -7.15 3.04
C SER A 102 -6.43 -8.22 2.08
N ARG A 103 -7.76 -8.33 1.89
CA ARG A 103 -8.34 -9.30 0.95
C ARG A 103 -7.87 -9.07 -0.48
N THR A 104 -7.73 -7.82 -0.91
CA THR A 104 -7.20 -7.50 -2.22
C THR A 104 -5.76 -7.98 -2.35
N ALA A 105 -4.89 -7.66 -1.39
CA ALA A 105 -3.50 -8.08 -1.41
C ALA A 105 -3.35 -9.61 -1.37
N GLU A 106 -4.16 -10.31 -0.58
CA GLU A 106 -4.19 -11.78 -0.54
C GLU A 106 -4.67 -12.40 -1.87
N GLN A 107 -5.76 -11.86 -2.44
CA GLN A 107 -6.36 -12.38 -3.68
C GLN A 107 -5.42 -12.28 -4.87
N TYR A 108 -4.71 -11.16 -5.00
CA TYR A 108 -3.82 -10.88 -6.13
C TYR A 108 -2.37 -11.27 -5.86
N ALA A 109 -2.01 -11.60 -4.62
CA ALA A 109 -0.63 -11.78 -4.17
C ALA A 109 0.27 -10.59 -4.52
N GLU A 110 -0.28 -9.37 -4.47
CA GLU A 110 0.35 -8.10 -4.82
C GLU A 110 -0.09 -7.00 -3.83
N PRO A 111 0.72 -5.93 -3.63
CA PRO A 111 0.28 -4.76 -2.87
C PRO A 111 -1.03 -4.20 -3.41
N SER A 112 -1.96 -3.87 -2.52
CA SER A 112 -3.29 -3.39 -2.90
C SER A 112 -3.24 -2.10 -3.75
N LEU A 113 -2.21 -1.25 -3.54
CA LEU A 113 -1.95 -0.08 -4.38
C LEU A 113 -1.62 -0.50 -5.82
N LEU A 114 -0.73 -1.49 -6.00
CA LEU A 114 -0.32 -1.96 -7.33
C LEU A 114 -1.51 -2.50 -8.14
N VAL A 115 -2.40 -3.24 -7.47
CA VAL A 115 -3.64 -3.74 -8.11
C VAL A 115 -4.47 -2.59 -8.67
N GLY A 116 -4.67 -1.52 -7.90
CA GLY A 116 -5.41 -0.34 -8.34
C GLY A 116 -4.73 0.41 -9.48
N LEU A 117 -3.40 0.61 -9.38
CA LEU A 117 -2.61 1.32 -10.40
C LEU A 117 -2.60 0.56 -11.74
N ARG A 118 -2.50 -0.77 -11.72
CA ARG A 118 -2.57 -1.59 -12.94
C ARG A 118 -3.93 -1.52 -13.60
N GLY A 119 -5.01 -1.43 -12.82
CA GLY A 119 -6.34 -1.14 -13.35
C GLY A 119 -6.38 0.18 -14.13
N ARG A 120 -5.83 1.24 -13.55
CA ARG A 120 -5.73 2.57 -14.20
C ARG A 120 -4.87 2.55 -15.45
N LEU A 121 -3.75 1.84 -15.42
CA LEU A 121 -2.88 1.67 -16.60
C LEU A 121 -3.62 0.94 -17.75
N GLY A 122 -4.57 0.06 -17.41
CA GLY A 122 -5.45 -0.62 -18.37
C GLY A 122 -6.59 0.24 -18.91
N GLY A 123 -6.66 1.53 -18.54
CA GLY A 123 -7.66 2.48 -19.05
C GLY A 123 -8.94 2.55 -18.23
N GLY A 124 -8.99 1.99 -17.01
CA GLY A 124 -10.15 2.03 -16.12
C GLY A 124 -9.78 1.80 -14.68
N ARG A 125 -10.78 1.81 -13.80
CA ARG A 125 -10.58 1.42 -12.40
C ARG A 125 -10.98 -0.05 -12.25
N ILE A 126 -10.21 -0.81 -11.47
CA ILE A 126 -10.56 -2.21 -11.20
C ILE A 126 -11.91 -2.30 -10.48
N GLU A 127 -12.23 -1.29 -9.67
CA GLU A 127 -13.50 -1.17 -8.94
C GLU A 127 -14.72 -1.04 -9.86
N ASP A 128 -14.56 -0.62 -11.11
CA ASP A 128 -15.65 -0.48 -12.08
C ASP A 128 -16.05 -1.84 -12.71
N ASN A 129 -15.26 -2.88 -12.44
CA ASN A 129 -15.58 -4.23 -12.93
C ASN A 129 -16.64 -4.90 -12.05
N VAL A 130 -17.66 -5.47 -12.68
CA VAL A 130 -18.80 -6.12 -12.01
C VAL A 130 -18.39 -7.30 -11.12
N TRP A 131 -17.23 -7.91 -11.37
CA TRP A 131 -16.68 -9.01 -10.59
C TRP A 131 -15.83 -8.54 -9.38
N PHE A 132 -15.49 -7.24 -9.31
CA PHE A 132 -14.77 -6.67 -8.17
C PHE A 132 -15.78 -6.18 -7.11
N ASP A 133 -16.07 -7.04 -6.15
CA ASP A 133 -17.00 -6.73 -5.07
C ASP A 133 -16.42 -5.69 -4.11
N GLN A 134 -16.77 -4.43 -4.30
CA GLN A 134 -16.30 -3.32 -3.47
C GLN A 134 -16.74 -3.41 -2.00
N SER A 135 -17.74 -4.22 -1.67
CA SER A 135 -18.11 -4.47 -0.26
C SER A 135 -17.07 -5.32 0.47
N ARG A 136 -16.24 -6.06 -0.26
CA ARG A 136 -15.24 -7.01 0.25
C ARG A 136 -13.82 -6.65 -0.07
N TYR A 137 -13.58 -5.94 -1.16
CA TYR A 137 -12.24 -5.63 -1.69
C TYR A 137 -12.05 -4.13 -1.86
N ALA A 138 -10.81 -3.66 -1.72
CA ALA A 138 -10.41 -2.29 -2.03
C ALA A 138 -9.01 -2.29 -2.65
N ALA A 139 -8.89 -1.78 -3.87
CA ALA A 139 -7.61 -1.66 -4.56
C ALA A 139 -6.94 -0.30 -4.26
N HIS A 140 -6.91 0.03 -2.97
CA HIS A 140 -6.30 1.24 -2.42
C HIS A 140 -5.05 0.86 -1.63
N GLY A 141 -4.07 1.77 -1.57
CA GLY A 141 -2.80 1.53 -0.89
C GLY A 141 -2.92 1.23 0.59
N GLY A 142 -1.94 0.51 1.11
CA GLY A 142 -1.78 0.21 2.52
C GLY A 142 -1.68 -1.28 2.86
N ALA A 143 -2.09 -2.22 2.00
CA ALA A 143 -1.86 -3.64 2.22
C ALA A 143 -0.69 -4.14 1.36
N PHE A 144 0.22 -4.88 1.99
CA PHE A 144 1.41 -5.44 1.36
C PHE A 144 1.58 -6.92 1.76
N PRO A 145 1.65 -7.86 0.80
CA PRO A 145 1.91 -9.26 1.09
C PRO A 145 3.35 -9.47 1.57
N LEU A 146 3.53 -10.26 2.60
CA LEU A 146 4.84 -10.61 3.15
C LEU A 146 5.37 -11.84 2.43
N TYR A 147 6.37 -11.64 1.59
CA TYR A 147 6.93 -12.70 0.75
C TYR A 147 8.09 -13.43 1.45
N VAL A 148 8.05 -14.76 1.43
CA VAL A 148 9.16 -15.61 1.85
C VAL A 148 9.78 -16.24 0.62
N LYS A 149 11.11 -16.16 0.51
CA LYS A 149 11.89 -16.73 -0.61
C LYS A 149 11.55 -18.20 -0.83
N GLY A 150 11.24 -18.56 -2.06
CA GLY A 150 10.89 -19.92 -2.43
C GLY A 150 9.49 -20.40 -1.99
N THR A 151 8.72 -19.56 -1.26
CA THR A 151 7.38 -19.91 -0.78
C THR A 151 6.30 -19.01 -1.38
N GLY A 152 6.59 -17.72 -1.55
CA GLY A 152 5.62 -16.71 -1.95
C GLY A 152 5.03 -15.95 -0.75
N PRO A 153 3.85 -15.33 -0.87
CA PRO A 153 3.22 -14.58 0.22
C PRO A 153 2.72 -15.53 1.33
N VAL A 154 3.09 -15.24 2.57
CA VAL A 154 2.74 -16.06 3.75
C VAL A 154 1.88 -15.32 4.77
N ALA A 155 1.79 -13.99 4.66
CA ALA A 155 0.97 -13.13 5.50
C ALA A 155 0.74 -11.80 4.75
N THR A 156 -0.08 -10.93 5.31
CA THR A 156 -0.32 -9.58 4.79
C THR A 156 -0.21 -8.59 5.95
N VAL A 157 0.57 -7.51 5.75
CA VAL A 157 0.57 -6.34 6.63
C VAL A 157 -0.29 -5.25 6.00
N THR A 158 -1.08 -4.56 6.81
CA THR A 158 -1.99 -3.51 6.33
C THR A 158 -1.99 -2.32 7.28
N VAL A 159 -1.93 -1.12 6.71
CA VAL A 159 -2.17 0.15 7.39
C VAL A 159 -3.35 0.86 6.73
N SER A 160 -4.18 1.52 7.52
CA SER A 160 -5.29 2.32 7.02
C SER A 160 -5.54 3.54 7.89
N GLY A 161 -5.61 4.72 7.28
CA GLY A 161 -5.92 5.98 7.95
C GLY A 161 -5.34 7.22 7.27
N LEU A 162 -4.44 7.04 6.30
CA LEU A 162 -3.80 8.10 5.53
C LEU A 162 -4.28 8.08 4.07
N PRO A 163 -3.89 9.06 3.24
CA PRO A 163 -3.96 8.94 1.79
C PRO A 163 -3.30 7.62 1.33
N GLN A 164 -3.85 6.96 0.32
CA GLN A 164 -3.48 5.59 -0.02
C GLN A 164 -2.00 5.38 -0.33
N LYS A 165 -1.33 6.39 -0.92
CA LYS A 165 0.12 6.33 -1.16
C LYS A 165 0.89 6.39 0.16
N ALA A 166 0.46 7.24 1.11
CA ALA A 166 1.09 7.36 2.42
C ALA A 166 0.91 6.11 3.28
N ASP A 167 -0.27 5.47 3.25
CA ASP A 167 -0.48 4.16 3.88
C ASP A 167 0.50 3.11 3.32
N HIS A 168 0.68 3.09 1.99
CA HIS A 168 1.62 2.17 1.33
C HIS A 168 3.08 2.47 1.71
N ASP A 169 3.49 3.73 1.61
CA ASP A 169 4.86 4.16 1.88
C ASP A 169 5.28 3.85 3.33
N LEU A 170 4.36 4.05 4.31
CA LEU A 170 4.61 3.69 5.71
C LEU A 170 4.84 2.19 5.91
N VAL A 171 4.06 1.35 5.22
CA VAL A 171 4.27 -0.11 5.27
C VAL A 171 5.62 -0.48 4.67
N VAL A 172 6.00 0.09 3.52
CA VAL A 172 7.29 -0.17 2.86
C VAL A 172 8.46 0.31 3.72
N GLU A 173 8.34 1.47 4.38
CA GLU A 173 9.32 1.98 5.34
C GLU A 173 9.55 0.98 6.48
N ALA A 174 8.47 0.56 7.13
CA ALA A 174 8.54 -0.42 8.23
C ALA A 174 9.16 -1.75 7.79
N LEU A 175 8.75 -2.28 6.63
CA LEU A 175 9.32 -3.53 6.08
C LEU A 175 10.81 -3.41 5.75
N THR A 176 11.23 -2.25 5.26
CA THR A 176 12.63 -1.97 4.94
C THR A 176 13.47 -1.92 6.21
N MET A 177 13.01 -1.22 7.24
CA MET A 177 13.66 -1.16 8.55
C MET A 177 13.70 -2.54 9.20
N PHE A 178 12.59 -3.26 9.21
CA PHE A 178 12.47 -4.60 9.77
C PHE A 178 13.44 -5.59 9.10
N LYS A 179 13.58 -5.51 7.78
CA LYS A 179 14.52 -6.37 7.03
C LYS A 179 15.97 -6.02 7.30
N GLY A 180 16.30 -4.76 7.56
CA GLY A 180 17.66 -4.30 7.86
C GLY A 180 18.10 -4.59 9.29
N ASN A 181 17.19 -5.01 10.18
CA ASN A 181 17.45 -5.29 11.60
C ASN A 181 17.18 -6.80 11.86
N PRO A 182 18.17 -7.69 11.59
CA PRO A 182 18.00 -9.14 11.70
C PRO A 182 17.93 -9.62 13.16
#